data_2a8f219858e49c84b8147bcd694a45ca
#
_entry.id   2a8f219858e49c84b8147bcd694a45ca
#
_cell.length_a   1.000
_cell.length_b   1.000
_cell.length_c   1.000
_cell.angle_alpha   90.00
_cell.angle_beta   90.00
_cell.angle_gamma   90.00
#
_symmetry.space_group_name_H-M   'P 1'
#
loop_
_entity.id
_entity.type
_entity.pdbx_description
1 polymer ?
#
loop_
_entity_poly.entity_id
_entity_poly.type
_entity_poly.pdbx_seq_one_letter_code
_entity_poly.pdbx_strand_id
1 'polypeptide(L)'
;MASDVDASYSLRAADYTEHFGSMSTVHPSDVQLVASWAERIDGPLLDAGCGPGHWTSFLVNNGDDACGVDLVAEFIDHARKTYPQVPFEVGDVDALKQASDTIGGVLAWYSLIHHEPARIQLALREFARVLRPEGGLLLGFFIGPDVKSFEHAVAPAYWWSVEALSEELRIAGFQVVETHTRTGFRPRPRPHGAILARLVADPLLLSR
;
A
#
# COMPACT_ATOMS: atom_id res chain seq x y z
N MET A 1 -2.66 16.20 -11.48
CA MET A 1 -3.54 15.04 -11.12
C MET A 1 -3.19 14.43 -9.78
N ALA A 2 -1.92 14.19 -9.42
CA ALA A 2 -1.55 13.90 -8.01
C ALA A 2 -2.04 15.03 -7.08
N SER A 3 -1.96 16.29 -7.51
CA SER A 3 -2.44 17.46 -6.77
C SER A 3 -3.95 17.48 -6.46
N ASP A 4 -4.79 16.86 -7.29
CA ASP A 4 -6.25 16.90 -7.10
C ASP A 4 -6.71 15.84 -6.09
N VAL A 5 -6.05 14.68 -6.08
CA VAL A 5 -6.29 13.62 -5.09
C VAL A 5 -5.79 14.08 -3.71
N ASP A 6 -4.57 14.63 -3.65
CA ASP A 6 -3.98 15.20 -2.44
C ASP A 6 -4.88 16.30 -1.85
N ALA A 7 -5.30 17.29 -2.65
CA ALA A 7 -6.21 18.34 -2.20
C ALA A 7 -7.56 17.78 -1.68
N SER A 8 -8.07 16.71 -2.30
CA SER A 8 -9.32 16.06 -1.89
C SER A 8 -9.18 15.35 -0.55
N TYR A 9 -8.03 14.69 -0.29
CA TYR A 9 -7.73 14.08 0.99
C TYR A 9 -7.44 15.12 2.06
N SER A 10 -6.68 16.18 1.78
CA SER A 10 -6.42 17.28 2.71
C SER A 10 -7.72 17.91 3.23
N LEU A 11 -8.68 18.16 2.34
CA LEU A 11 -10.00 18.70 2.71
C LEU A 11 -10.83 17.76 3.59
N ARG A 12 -10.59 16.45 3.55
CA ARG A 12 -11.35 15.41 4.26
C ARG A 12 -10.50 14.63 5.28
N ALA A 13 -9.27 15.08 5.53
CA ALA A 13 -8.33 14.36 6.39
C ALA A 13 -8.90 14.09 7.79
N ALA A 14 -9.59 15.03 8.39
CA ALA A 14 -10.21 14.86 9.70
C ALA A 14 -11.30 13.78 9.70
N ASP A 15 -12.23 13.84 8.76
CA ASP A 15 -13.32 12.86 8.63
C ASP A 15 -12.77 11.46 8.28
N TYR A 16 -11.78 11.41 7.39
CA TYR A 16 -11.13 10.15 7.02
C TYR A 16 -10.41 9.51 8.20
N THR A 17 -9.67 10.31 8.96
CA THR A 17 -8.93 9.86 10.15
C THR A 17 -9.88 9.32 11.23
N GLU A 18 -11.01 10.00 11.48
CA GLU A 18 -12.00 9.55 12.45
C GLU A 18 -12.61 8.19 12.07
N HIS A 19 -12.85 7.94 10.78
CA HIS A 19 -13.53 6.71 10.33
C HIS A 19 -12.56 5.55 10.01
N PHE A 20 -11.36 5.83 9.57
CA PHE A 20 -10.41 4.82 9.04
C PHE A 20 -9.03 4.85 9.70
N GLY A 21 -8.75 5.82 10.57
CA GLY A 21 -7.43 6.02 11.19
C GLY A 21 -7.14 5.10 12.38
N SER A 22 -7.92 4.04 12.62
CA SER A 22 -7.77 3.18 13.79
C SER A 22 -7.75 1.70 13.42
N MET A 23 -6.87 0.92 14.07
CA MET A 23 -6.84 -0.55 13.95
C MET A 23 -8.15 -1.22 14.36
N SER A 24 -8.98 -0.56 15.20
CA SER A 24 -10.28 -1.09 15.61
C SER A 24 -11.30 -1.19 14.47
N THR A 25 -11.10 -0.45 13.37
CA THR A 25 -11.96 -0.49 12.18
C THR A 25 -11.46 -1.47 11.11
N VAL A 26 -10.27 -2.01 11.30
CA VAL A 26 -9.64 -2.95 10.35
C VAL A 26 -10.24 -4.34 10.52
N HIS A 27 -10.48 -5.02 9.41
CA HIS A 27 -10.97 -6.41 9.46
C HIS A 27 -9.91 -7.35 10.04
N PRO A 28 -10.25 -8.27 10.96
CA PRO A 28 -9.26 -9.14 11.62
C PRO A 28 -8.39 -9.98 10.66
N SER A 29 -8.94 -10.42 9.53
CA SER A 29 -8.14 -11.14 8.52
C SER A 29 -7.06 -10.27 7.87
N ASP A 30 -7.31 -8.96 7.73
CA ASP A 30 -6.33 -8.03 7.17
C ASP A 30 -5.20 -7.80 8.17
N VAL A 31 -5.54 -7.69 9.47
CA VAL A 31 -4.56 -7.60 10.56
C VAL A 31 -3.65 -8.84 10.58
N GLN A 32 -4.26 -10.03 10.51
CA GLN A 32 -3.49 -11.29 10.48
C GLN A 32 -2.61 -11.41 9.24
N LEU A 33 -3.12 -11.00 8.07
CA LEU A 33 -2.37 -11.05 6.82
C LEU A 33 -1.13 -10.15 6.87
N VAL A 34 -1.30 -8.89 7.29
CA VAL A 34 -0.19 -7.93 7.40
C VAL A 34 0.83 -8.40 8.46
N ALA A 35 0.38 -8.88 9.63
CA ALA A 35 1.28 -9.41 10.65
C ALA A 35 2.09 -10.62 10.13
N SER A 36 1.42 -11.61 9.54
CA SER A 36 2.09 -12.81 9.01
C SER A 36 3.02 -12.51 7.83
N TRP A 37 2.74 -11.46 7.06
CA TRP A 37 3.63 -10.99 6.01
C TRP A 37 4.87 -10.32 6.63
N ALA A 38 4.68 -9.39 7.58
CA ALA A 38 5.78 -8.68 8.23
C ALA A 38 6.76 -9.62 8.93
N GLU A 39 6.27 -10.65 9.63
CA GLU A 39 7.10 -11.68 10.28
C GLU A 39 8.06 -12.41 9.33
N ARG A 40 7.79 -12.41 8.01
CA ARG A 40 8.62 -13.07 6.98
C ARG A 40 9.64 -12.13 6.35
N ILE A 41 9.62 -10.84 6.70
CA ILE A 41 10.47 -9.84 6.10
C ILE A 41 11.71 -9.60 6.94
N ASP A 42 12.89 -9.69 6.31
CA ASP A 42 14.13 -9.27 6.91
C ASP A 42 14.41 -7.79 6.60
N GLY A 43 14.63 -6.98 7.65
CA GLY A 43 15.04 -5.58 7.53
C GLY A 43 13.88 -4.59 7.57
N PRO A 44 14.15 -3.31 7.25
CA PRO A 44 13.19 -2.23 7.43
C PRO A 44 11.94 -2.38 6.56
N LEU A 45 10.79 -1.98 7.11
CA LEU A 45 9.50 -1.94 6.42
C LEU A 45 9.14 -0.50 6.06
N LEU A 46 8.60 -0.31 4.86
CA LEU A 46 8.03 0.95 4.40
C LEU A 46 6.52 0.81 4.24
N ASP A 47 5.74 1.57 4.99
CA ASP A 47 4.30 1.73 4.79
C ASP A 47 4.08 2.88 3.79
N ALA A 48 3.90 2.52 2.52
CA ALA A 48 3.83 3.45 1.39
C ALA A 48 2.38 3.89 1.14
N GLY A 49 2.09 5.16 1.42
CA GLY A 49 0.73 5.71 1.50
C GLY A 49 0.09 5.35 2.85
N CYS A 50 0.81 5.66 3.93
CA CYS A 50 0.45 5.24 5.29
C CYS A 50 -0.80 5.93 5.85
N GLY A 51 -1.29 7.00 5.21
CA GLY A 51 -2.42 7.78 5.70
C GLY A 51 -2.23 8.27 7.13
N PRO A 52 -3.23 8.07 8.02
CA PRO A 52 -3.15 8.46 9.44
C PRO A 52 -2.14 7.67 10.29
N GLY A 53 -1.42 6.68 9.73
CA GLY A 53 -0.29 6.00 10.36
C GLY A 53 -0.63 4.80 11.23
N HIS A 54 -1.88 4.34 11.24
CA HIS A 54 -2.31 3.22 12.10
C HIS A 54 -1.63 1.89 11.74
N TRP A 55 -1.39 1.60 10.45
CA TRP A 55 -0.66 0.42 10.03
C TRP A 55 0.83 0.51 10.36
N THR A 56 1.47 1.65 10.12
CA THR A 56 2.87 1.85 10.50
C THR A 56 3.05 1.65 12.01
N SER A 57 2.16 2.25 12.82
CA SER A 57 2.16 2.09 14.28
C SER A 57 1.94 0.63 14.70
N PHE A 58 1.06 -0.10 14.01
CA PHE A 58 0.84 -1.52 14.25
C PHE A 58 2.13 -2.33 14.03
N LEU A 59 2.83 -2.12 12.92
CA LEU A 59 4.10 -2.78 12.62
C LEU A 59 5.16 -2.49 13.70
N VAL A 60 5.36 -1.22 14.05
CA VAL A 60 6.33 -0.84 15.09
C VAL A 60 5.98 -1.46 16.46
N ASN A 61 4.71 -1.49 16.83
CA ASN A 61 4.26 -2.11 18.09
C ASN A 61 4.44 -3.64 18.11
N ASN A 62 4.52 -4.28 16.95
CA ASN A 62 4.85 -5.71 16.82
C ASN A 62 6.37 -5.97 16.86
N GLY A 63 7.19 -4.92 16.90
CA GLY A 63 8.66 -5.01 16.98
C GLY A 63 9.37 -4.85 15.64
N ASP A 64 8.63 -4.48 14.57
CA ASP A 64 9.23 -4.25 13.25
C ASP A 64 9.92 -2.87 13.19
N ASP A 65 11.02 -2.77 12.45
CA ASP A 65 11.64 -1.50 12.06
C ASP A 65 10.84 -0.92 10.87
N ALA A 66 9.85 -0.08 11.16
CA ALA A 66 8.94 0.43 10.14
C ALA A 66 8.85 1.95 10.13
N CYS A 67 8.69 2.53 8.94
CA CYS A 67 8.39 3.96 8.73
C CYS A 67 7.22 4.14 7.76
N GLY A 68 6.49 5.24 7.92
CA GLY A 68 5.35 5.60 7.06
C GLY A 68 5.66 6.79 6.16
N VAL A 69 5.23 6.70 4.90
CA VAL A 69 5.30 7.79 3.91
C VAL A 69 3.90 8.04 3.35
N ASP A 70 3.48 9.30 3.31
CA ASP A 70 2.24 9.72 2.66
C ASP A 70 2.39 11.10 2.03
N LEU A 71 1.67 11.35 0.94
CA LEU A 71 1.71 12.63 0.23
C LEU A 71 0.95 13.72 1.01
N VAL A 72 -0.08 13.34 1.78
CA VAL A 72 -0.98 14.23 2.51
C VAL A 72 -0.35 14.68 3.82
N ALA A 73 0.11 15.93 3.88
CA ALA A 73 0.80 16.48 5.05
C ALA A 73 -0.05 16.43 6.32
N GLU A 74 -1.36 16.63 6.22
CA GLU A 74 -2.31 16.56 7.34
C GLU A 74 -2.37 15.18 7.97
N PHE A 75 -2.28 14.12 7.17
CA PHE A 75 -2.18 12.75 7.69
C PHE A 75 -0.88 12.54 8.44
N ILE A 76 0.23 12.99 7.89
CA ILE A 76 1.55 12.87 8.54
C ILE A 76 1.60 13.68 9.85
N ASP A 77 1.04 14.88 9.86
CA ASP A 77 0.94 15.68 11.08
C ASP A 77 0.08 15.02 12.15
N HIS A 78 -1.03 14.38 11.75
CA HIS A 78 -1.85 13.57 12.65
C HIS A 78 -1.09 12.34 13.17
N ALA A 79 -0.46 11.58 12.27
CA ALA A 79 0.31 10.38 12.60
C ALA A 79 1.43 10.68 13.61
N ARG A 80 2.20 11.74 13.39
CA ARG A 80 3.26 12.19 14.31
C ARG A 80 2.75 12.57 15.69
N LYS A 81 1.57 13.20 15.76
CA LYS A 81 0.94 13.56 17.04
C LYS A 81 0.41 12.34 17.78
N THR A 82 -0.19 11.40 17.04
CA THR A 82 -0.84 10.21 17.61
C THR A 82 0.19 9.13 17.99
N TYR A 83 1.26 9.00 17.20
CA TYR A 83 2.30 7.98 17.35
C TYR A 83 3.71 8.62 17.38
N PRO A 84 4.07 9.39 18.42
CA PRO A 84 5.26 10.24 18.42
C PRO A 84 6.60 9.48 18.34
N GLN A 85 6.62 8.18 18.62
CA GLN A 85 7.80 7.31 18.52
C GLN A 85 7.95 6.63 17.16
N VAL A 86 6.96 6.76 16.26
CA VAL A 86 6.97 6.13 14.95
C VAL A 86 7.48 7.14 13.91
N PRO A 87 8.43 6.78 13.04
CA PRO A 87 8.92 7.67 11.99
C PRO A 87 7.91 7.81 10.86
N PHE A 88 7.56 9.06 10.54
CA PHE A 88 6.68 9.41 9.44
C PHE A 88 7.27 10.53 8.58
N GLU A 89 7.10 10.45 7.26
CA GLU A 89 7.62 11.43 6.32
C GLU A 89 6.55 11.82 5.29
N VAL A 90 6.49 13.12 4.95
CA VAL A 90 5.73 13.57 3.77
C VAL A 90 6.53 13.23 2.52
N GLY A 91 5.93 12.43 1.64
CA GLY A 91 6.58 11.98 0.41
C GLY A 91 5.62 11.37 -0.58
N ASP A 92 6.05 11.31 -1.84
CA ASP A 92 5.31 10.75 -2.95
C ASP A 92 5.76 9.31 -3.21
N VAL A 93 4.82 8.37 -3.28
CA VAL A 93 5.12 6.96 -3.59
C VAL A 93 5.63 6.76 -5.02
N ASP A 94 5.36 7.73 -5.92
CA ASP A 94 5.89 7.75 -7.29
C ASP A 94 7.35 8.26 -7.34
N ALA A 95 7.89 8.79 -6.23
CA ALA A 95 9.26 9.36 -6.13
C ALA A 95 9.79 9.27 -4.68
N LEU A 96 10.01 8.05 -4.20
CA LEU A 96 10.44 7.78 -2.84
C LEU A 96 11.86 8.30 -2.57
N LYS A 97 12.08 8.87 -1.37
CA LYS A 97 13.38 9.39 -0.93
C LYS A 97 14.34 8.30 -0.42
N GLN A 98 13.81 7.12 -0.09
CA GLN A 98 14.59 5.98 0.36
C GLN A 98 15.61 5.58 -0.73
N ALA A 99 16.81 5.24 -0.29
CA ALA A 99 17.86 4.77 -1.21
C ALA A 99 17.49 3.41 -1.82
N SER A 100 18.07 3.10 -2.98
CA SER A 100 17.90 1.80 -3.62
C SER A 100 18.41 0.68 -2.71
N ASP A 101 17.75 -0.47 -2.74
CA ASP A 101 18.16 -1.70 -2.05
C ASP A 101 18.29 -1.56 -0.52
N THR A 102 17.51 -0.66 0.12
CA THR A 102 17.58 -0.46 1.57
C THR A 102 16.39 -1.02 2.35
N ILE A 103 15.25 -1.22 1.70
CA ILE A 103 13.98 -1.65 2.32
C ILE A 103 13.84 -3.17 2.18
N GLY A 104 13.45 -3.84 3.26
CA GLY A 104 13.15 -5.28 3.27
C GLY A 104 11.77 -5.59 2.75
N GLY A 105 10.78 -4.75 3.09
CA GLY A 105 9.39 -4.92 2.64
C GLY A 105 8.63 -3.61 2.48
N VAL A 106 7.73 -3.57 1.50
CA VAL A 106 6.80 -2.45 1.25
C VAL A 106 5.37 -2.92 1.52
N LEU A 107 4.67 -2.23 2.42
CA LEU A 107 3.23 -2.32 2.59
C LEU A 107 2.58 -1.20 1.78
N ALA A 108 1.76 -1.52 0.79
CA ALA A 108 0.98 -0.56 0.00
C ALA A 108 -0.51 -0.86 0.20
N TRP A 109 -1.04 -0.53 1.39
CA TRP A 109 -2.38 -0.94 1.81
C TRP A 109 -3.45 0.04 1.33
N TYR A 110 -4.04 -0.25 0.18
CA TYR A 110 -5.01 0.63 -0.53
C TYR A 110 -4.46 2.00 -0.92
N SER A 111 -3.16 2.18 -0.97
CA SER A 111 -2.53 3.46 -1.30
C SER A 111 -2.51 3.75 -2.81
N LEU A 112 -2.53 2.70 -3.64
CA LEU A 112 -2.52 2.85 -5.10
C LEU A 112 -3.91 2.86 -5.75
N ILE A 113 -4.99 2.84 -4.98
CA ILE A 113 -6.35 2.73 -5.50
C ILE A 113 -6.78 3.91 -6.38
N HIS A 114 -6.14 5.07 -6.20
CA HIS A 114 -6.40 6.29 -6.97
C HIS A 114 -5.42 6.50 -8.14
N HIS A 115 -4.40 5.63 -8.27
CA HIS A 115 -3.48 5.71 -9.41
C HIS A 115 -4.22 5.34 -10.70
N GLU A 116 -4.13 6.21 -11.69
CA GLU A 116 -4.57 5.86 -13.03
C GLU A 116 -3.80 4.62 -13.53
N PRO A 117 -4.49 3.66 -14.16
CA PRO A 117 -3.84 2.43 -14.63
C PRO A 117 -2.56 2.68 -15.45
N ALA A 118 -2.58 3.71 -16.31
CA ALA A 118 -1.41 4.08 -17.11
C ALA A 118 -0.21 4.59 -16.29
N ARG A 119 -0.41 4.93 -15.02
CA ARG A 119 0.62 5.50 -14.13
C ARG A 119 1.06 4.58 -13.00
N ILE A 120 0.37 3.47 -12.77
CA ILE A 120 0.67 2.57 -11.64
C ILE A 120 2.13 2.08 -11.64
N GLN A 121 2.73 1.99 -12.85
CA GLN A 121 4.14 1.60 -13.03
C GLN A 121 5.13 2.59 -12.38
N LEU A 122 4.75 3.84 -12.12
CA LEU A 122 5.63 4.79 -11.43
C LEU A 122 5.89 4.32 -9.99
N ALA A 123 4.82 4.10 -9.23
CA ALA A 123 4.92 3.61 -7.86
C ALA A 123 5.55 2.20 -7.79
N LEU A 124 5.13 1.27 -8.65
CA LEU A 124 5.65 -0.11 -8.64
C LEU A 124 7.16 -0.16 -8.92
N ARG A 125 7.68 0.68 -9.83
CA ARG A 125 9.13 0.80 -10.09
C ARG A 125 9.89 1.43 -8.93
N GLU A 126 9.30 2.40 -8.23
CA GLU A 126 9.89 2.97 -7.02
C GLU A 126 9.93 1.93 -5.89
N PHE A 127 8.89 1.13 -5.73
CA PHE A 127 8.90 0.01 -4.77
C PHE A 127 9.98 -1.01 -5.13
N ALA A 128 10.11 -1.38 -6.41
CA ALA A 128 11.19 -2.27 -6.87
C ALA A 128 12.58 -1.66 -6.64
N ARG A 129 12.75 -0.35 -6.82
CA ARG A 129 14.02 0.34 -6.62
C ARG A 129 14.47 0.36 -5.16
N VAL A 130 13.55 0.64 -4.23
CA VAL A 130 13.90 0.75 -2.81
C VAL A 130 14.03 -0.59 -2.11
N LEU A 131 13.35 -1.62 -2.61
CA LEU A 131 13.44 -2.98 -2.07
C LEU A 131 14.79 -3.61 -2.34
N ARG A 132 15.28 -4.34 -1.34
CA ARG A 132 16.41 -5.27 -1.51
C ARG A 132 16.03 -6.39 -2.50
N PRO A 133 16.99 -7.01 -3.15
CA PRO A 133 16.75 -8.27 -3.86
C PRO A 133 16.01 -9.26 -2.96
N GLU A 134 14.97 -9.90 -3.47
CA GLU A 134 14.07 -10.80 -2.74
C GLU A 134 13.16 -10.10 -1.71
N GLY A 135 13.17 -8.77 -1.65
CA GLY A 135 12.30 -7.98 -0.77
C GLY A 135 10.81 -8.19 -1.07
N GLY A 136 9.98 -8.08 -0.03
CA GLY A 136 8.55 -8.36 -0.09
C GLY A 136 7.69 -7.13 -0.39
N LEU A 137 6.64 -7.31 -1.17
CA LEU A 137 5.57 -6.33 -1.36
C LEU A 137 4.24 -6.94 -0.92
N LEU A 138 3.49 -6.22 -0.09
CA LEU A 138 2.09 -6.51 0.20
C LEU A 138 1.22 -5.35 -0.29
N LEU A 139 0.40 -5.62 -1.31
CA LEU A 139 -0.45 -4.64 -1.98
C LEU A 139 -1.93 -4.94 -1.75
N GLY A 140 -2.67 -4.03 -1.10
CA GLY A 140 -4.13 -4.08 -0.94
C GLY A 140 -4.84 -3.28 -2.03
N PHE A 141 -5.92 -3.83 -2.60
CA PHE A 141 -6.66 -3.21 -3.69
C PHE A 141 -8.15 -3.60 -3.72
N PHE A 142 -8.95 -2.91 -4.53
CA PHE A 142 -10.34 -3.29 -4.80
C PHE A 142 -10.43 -4.20 -6.02
N ILE A 143 -11.08 -5.38 -5.85
CA ILE A 143 -11.22 -6.37 -6.91
C ILE A 143 -12.43 -6.07 -7.79
N GLY A 144 -12.22 -6.08 -9.10
CA GLY A 144 -13.26 -6.08 -10.13
C GLY A 144 -12.93 -7.04 -11.25
N PRO A 145 -13.88 -7.31 -12.16
CA PRO A 145 -13.63 -8.18 -13.30
C PRO A 145 -12.68 -7.55 -14.33
N ASP A 146 -12.68 -6.21 -14.37
CA ASP A 146 -11.90 -5.42 -15.31
C ASP A 146 -11.27 -4.22 -14.59
N VAL A 147 -10.24 -3.63 -15.24
CA VAL A 147 -9.65 -2.37 -14.79
C VAL A 147 -10.59 -1.23 -15.15
N LYS A 148 -11.26 -0.65 -14.15
CA LYS A 148 -12.28 0.37 -14.36
C LYS A 148 -12.35 1.33 -13.19
N SER A 149 -12.52 2.62 -13.49
CA SER A 149 -12.77 3.64 -12.47
C SER A 149 -14.16 3.51 -11.84
N PHE A 150 -14.27 3.89 -10.59
CA PHE A 150 -15.53 4.03 -9.86
C PHE A 150 -15.49 5.22 -8.92
N GLU A 151 -16.66 5.71 -8.53
CA GLU A 151 -16.78 6.77 -7.54
C GLU A 151 -16.42 6.25 -6.14
N HIS A 152 -15.39 6.80 -5.57
CA HIS A 152 -14.98 6.58 -4.20
C HIS A 152 -15.23 7.86 -3.37
N ALA A 153 -15.32 7.74 -2.05
CA ALA A 153 -15.71 8.84 -1.17
C ALA A 153 -14.80 10.08 -1.25
N VAL A 154 -13.53 9.92 -1.61
CA VAL A 154 -12.54 11.00 -1.64
C VAL A 154 -12.26 11.46 -3.07
N ALA A 155 -11.90 10.53 -3.94
CA ALA A 155 -11.56 10.77 -5.34
C ALA A 155 -11.88 9.50 -6.14
N PRO A 156 -12.01 9.54 -7.48
CA PRO A 156 -12.17 8.34 -8.28
C PRO A 156 -11.11 7.30 -7.94
N ALA A 157 -11.53 6.04 -7.78
CA ALA A 157 -10.65 4.90 -7.53
C ALA A 157 -10.81 3.87 -8.65
N TYR A 158 -9.92 2.86 -8.67
CA TYR A 158 -9.92 1.85 -9.72
C TYR A 158 -10.14 0.46 -9.16
N TRP A 159 -11.01 -0.30 -9.81
CA TRP A 159 -11.08 -1.74 -9.70
C TRP A 159 -9.95 -2.35 -10.52
N TRP A 160 -9.39 -3.44 -10.01
CA TRP A 160 -8.41 -4.24 -10.72
C TRP A 160 -8.83 -5.71 -10.69
N SER A 161 -8.64 -6.43 -11.80
CA SER A 161 -8.63 -7.89 -11.70
C SER A 161 -7.27 -8.34 -11.14
N VAL A 162 -7.27 -9.51 -10.51
CA VAL A 162 -6.03 -10.10 -9.97
C VAL A 162 -5.00 -10.29 -11.08
N GLU A 163 -5.46 -10.76 -12.24
CA GLU A 163 -4.62 -11.03 -13.41
C GLU A 163 -3.97 -9.74 -13.95
N ALA A 164 -4.76 -8.66 -14.12
CA ALA A 164 -4.26 -7.40 -14.62
C ALA A 164 -3.23 -6.77 -13.67
N LEU A 165 -3.51 -6.77 -12.36
CA LEU A 165 -2.58 -6.22 -11.37
C LEU A 165 -1.33 -7.10 -11.23
N SER A 166 -1.46 -8.42 -11.34
CA SER A 166 -0.31 -9.35 -11.35
C SER A 166 0.60 -9.13 -12.56
N GLU A 167 0.04 -8.77 -13.72
CA GLU A 167 0.84 -8.43 -14.90
C GLU A 167 1.60 -7.11 -14.71
N GLU A 168 0.97 -6.09 -14.11
CA GLU A 168 1.66 -4.84 -13.78
C GLU A 168 2.83 -5.08 -12.79
N LEU A 169 2.61 -5.93 -11.80
CA LEU A 169 3.65 -6.34 -10.85
C LEU A 169 4.80 -7.08 -11.56
N ARG A 170 4.48 -8.01 -12.45
CA ARG A 170 5.47 -8.73 -13.24
C ARG A 170 6.31 -7.80 -14.11
N ILE A 171 5.70 -6.81 -14.76
CA ILE A 171 6.40 -5.79 -15.56
C ILE A 171 7.37 -4.98 -14.70
N ALA A 172 7.02 -4.72 -13.43
CA ALA A 172 7.86 -3.99 -12.49
C ALA A 172 8.95 -4.86 -11.82
N GLY A 173 9.04 -6.15 -12.16
CA GLY A 173 10.07 -7.06 -11.63
C GLY A 173 9.64 -7.89 -10.44
N PHE A 174 8.34 -7.96 -10.15
CA PHE A 174 7.83 -8.76 -9.04
C PHE A 174 7.29 -10.12 -9.50
N GLN A 175 7.49 -11.13 -8.67
CA GLN A 175 6.81 -12.41 -8.74
C GLN A 175 5.69 -12.45 -7.70
N VAL A 176 4.46 -12.69 -8.13
CA VAL A 176 3.33 -12.93 -7.22
C VAL A 176 3.53 -14.26 -6.51
N VAL A 177 3.42 -14.24 -5.18
CA VAL A 177 3.59 -15.42 -4.31
C VAL A 177 2.25 -15.91 -3.79
N GLU A 178 1.42 -15.00 -3.31
CA GLU A 178 0.11 -15.32 -2.75
C GLU A 178 -0.92 -14.26 -3.17
N THR A 179 -2.18 -14.68 -3.30
CA THR A 179 -3.31 -13.79 -3.53
C THR A 179 -4.41 -14.10 -2.54
N HIS A 180 -4.90 -13.08 -1.85
CA HIS A 180 -6.00 -13.16 -0.91
C HIS A 180 -7.19 -12.36 -1.41
N THR A 181 -8.38 -12.95 -1.32
CA THR A 181 -9.61 -12.29 -1.75
C THR A 181 -10.66 -12.40 -0.65
N ARG A 182 -11.39 -11.31 -0.43
CA ARG A 182 -12.48 -11.26 0.54
C ARG A 182 -13.67 -10.50 -0.03
N THR A 183 -14.82 -11.14 -0.02
CA THR A 183 -16.11 -10.53 -0.37
C THR A 183 -16.87 -10.23 0.91
N GLY A 184 -17.33 -9.00 1.10
CA GLY A 184 -18.12 -8.61 2.26
C GLY A 184 -19.56 -9.14 2.19
N PHE A 185 -20.23 -9.22 3.35
CA PHE A 185 -21.64 -9.68 3.47
C PHE A 185 -22.66 -8.55 3.29
N ARG A 186 -22.26 -7.33 2.96
CA ARG A 186 -23.19 -6.20 2.74
C ARG A 186 -23.96 -6.37 1.42
N PRO A 187 -25.17 -5.77 1.28
CA PRO A 187 -25.97 -5.86 0.04
C PRO A 187 -25.25 -5.38 -1.23
N ARG A 188 -24.23 -4.54 -1.09
CA ARG A 188 -23.33 -4.09 -2.16
C ARG A 188 -21.90 -4.19 -1.65
N PRO A 189 -21.33 -5.39 -1.57
CA PRO A 189 -19.99 -5.55 -1.07
C PRO A 189 -19.00 -4.93 -2.06
N ARG A 190 -17.94 -4.34 -1.52
CA ARG A 190 -16.73 -4.05 -2.30
C ARG A 190 -15.77 -5.21 -2.06
N PRO A 191 -15.52 -6.05 -3.07
CA PRO A 191 -14.55 -7.13 -2.91
C PRO A 191 -13.16 -6.54 -2.68
N HIS A 192 -12.47 -7.11 -1.70
CA HIS A 192 -11.13 -6.72 -1.30
C HIS A 192 -10.13 -7.77 -1.80
N GLY A 193 -9.00 -7.32 -2.31
CA GLY A 193 -7.87 -8.16 -2.67
C GLY A 193 -6.60 -7.71 -1.99
N ALA A 194 -5.72 -8.67 -1.77
CA ALA A 194 -4.34 -8.40 -1.43
C ALA A 194 -3.44 -9.35 -2.21
N ILE A 195 -2.33 -8.84 -2.71
CA ILE A 195 -1.28 -9.60 -3.40
C ILE A 195 -0.01 -9.49 -2.58
N LEU A 196 0.56 -10.66 -2.24
CA LEU A 196 1.92 -10.78 -1.77
C LEU A 196 2.80 -11.05 -2.97
N ALA A 197 3.82 -10.24 -3.15
CA ALA A 197 4.79 -10.40 -4.21
C ALA A 197 6.21 -10.24 -3.67
N ARG A 198 7.18 -10.75 -4.42
CA ARG A 198 8.59 -10.68 -4.10
C ARG A 198 9.36 -10.09 -5.28
N LEU A 199 10.28 -9.17 -5.01
CA LEU A 199 11.17 -8.64 -6.04
C LEU A 199 12.12 -9.75 -6.51
N VAL A 200 12.19 -9.99 -7.81
CA VAL A 200 13.04 -11.04 -8.39
C VAL A 200 14.44 -10.48 -8.64
N ALA A 201 15.44 -11.12 -8.07
CA ALA A 201 16.85 -10.73 -8.23
C ALA A 201 17.36 -10.82 -9.67
N ASP A 202 16.78 -11.72 -10.49
CA ASP A 202 17.13 -11.91 -11.90
C ASP A 202 15.87 -11.79 -12.79
N PRO A 203 15.73 -10.69 -13.56
CA PRO A 203 14.58 -10.48 -14.45
C PRO A 203 14.38 -11.60 -15.49
N LEU A 204 15.41 -12.40 -15.81
CA LEU A 204 15.30 -13.52 -16.74
C LEU A 204 14.43 -14.67 -16.20
N LEU A 205 14.16 -14.71 -14.89
CA LEU A 205 13.29 -15.71 -14.27
C LEU A 205 11.80 -15.41 -14.47
N LEU A 206 11.44 -14.20 -14.87
CA LEU A 206 10.04 -13.78 -15.12
C LEU A 206 9.53 -14.17 -16.53
N SER A 207 10.40 -14.70 -17.39
CA SER A 207 10.10 -15.03 -18.79
C SER A 207 9.80 -16.53 -19.03
N ARG A 208 9.61 -17.34 -17.98
CA ARG A 208 9.32 -18.78 -18.08
C ARG A 208 7.89 -19.13 -17.69
#